data_5b5ee0a2d36d73546bdda9b8a8a89207
#
_entry.id   5b5ee0a2d36d73546bdda9b8a8a89207
#
_cell.length_a   1.000
_cell.length_b   1.000
_cell.length_c   1.000
_cell.angle_alpha   90.00
_cell.angle_beta   90.00
_cell.angle_gamma   90.00
#
_symmetry.space_group_name_H-M   'P 1'
#
loop_
_entity.id
_entity.type
_entity.pdbx_description
1 polymer ?
#
loop_
_entity_poly.entity_id
_entity_poly.type
_entity_poly.pdbx_seq_one_letter_code
_entity_poly.pdbx_strand_id
1 'polypeptide(L)'
;EMTSKAFDVFGINIISGSVENIAHDNYVAISEQVAKRLGVGVDDVIKIESWGVQYPFTICAIYEDLPIASDLQKIEIIQCNQLETKDINNTSNWSYNHFVKLLSSEDKSSIEATMTEKFQEFIGKQIAAYRDYKGLNDDSKEIQHVKKQFEDTQFELLPISEMYFQNMKYPAGQTNGNLTTTITLLIVAALIVLITLINYVNFFFAQVPMRIRSVNTRKILGSSRAALVGRFLA
;
A
#
# COMPACT_ATOMS: atom_id res chain seq x y z
N GLU A 1 12.13 9.11 -3.44
CA GLU A 1 13.46 8.51 -3.33
C GLU A 1 13.36 7.13 -2.69
N MET A 2 14.13 6.17 -3.21
CA MET A 2 14.14 4.78 -2.74
C MET A 2 15.57 4.26 -2.75
N THR A 3 15.85 3.17 -2.03
CA THR A 3 17.13 2.47 -2.15
C THR A 3 17.12 1.56 -3.40
N SER A 4 18.28 1.15 -3.91
CA SER A 4 18.41 0.21 -5.04
C SER A 4 17.69 -1.12 -4.78
N LYS A 5 17.63 -1.54 -3.52
CA LYS A 5 16.93 -2.76 -3.08
C LYS A 5 15.41 -2.69 -3.22
N ALA A 6 14.82 -1.50 -3.44
CA ALA A 6 13.38 -1.35 -3.61
C ALA A 6 12.84 -2.20 -4.78
N PHE A 7 13.64 -2.35 -5.85
CA PHE A 7 13.25 -3.17 -7.00
C PHE A 7 13.03 -4.64 -6.62
N ASP A 8 13.89 -5.20 -5.75
CA ASP A 8 13.73 -6.57 -5.24
C ASP A 8 12.64 -6.68 -4.16
N VAL A 9 12.57 -5.71 -3.23
CA VAL A 9 11.58 -5.72 -2.14
C VAL A 9 10.16 -5.64 -2.68
N PHE A 10 9.91 -4.77 -3.66
CA PHE A 10 8.58 -4.58 -4.26
C PHE A 10 8.33 -5.42 -5.50
N GLY A 11 9.34 -6.19 -5.97
CA GLY A 11 9.22 -7.00 -7.18
C GLY A 11 9.00 -6.16 -8.44
N ILE A 12 9.66 -5.01 -8.56
CA ILE A 12 9.55 -4.12 -9.71
C ILE A 12 10.32 -4.72 -10.89
N ASN A 13 9.61 -5.07 -11.94
CA ASN A 13 10.21 -5.68 -13.15
C ASN A 13 10.91 -4.63 -14.01
N ILE A 14 12.16 -4.88 -14.39
CA ILE A 14 12.92 -4.06 -15.32
C ILE A 14 12.68 -4.56 -16.75
N ILE A 15 12.24 -3.67 -17.63
CA ILE A 15 12.00 -3.95 -19.05
C ILE A 15 13.28 -3.75 -19.85
N SER A 16 14.05 -2.71 -19.53
CA SER A 16 15.29 -2.36 -20.26
C SER A 16 16.26 -1.65 -19.33
N GLY A 17 17.56 -1.82 -19.58
CA GLY A 17 18.62 -1.23 -18.77
C GLY A 17 18.98 -2.04 -17.53
N SER A 18 19.66 -1.41 -16.58
CA SER A 18 20.09 -2.00 -15.31
C SER A 18 20.02 -0.99 -14.18
N VAL A 19 19.64 -1.45 -12.99
CA VAL A 19 19.59 -0.62 -11.77
C VAL A 19 20.90 -0.60 -10.99
N GLU A 20 21.96 -1.22 -11.47
CA GLU A 20 23.28 -1.24 -10.80
C GLU A 20 23.83 0.16 -10.57
N ASN A 21 23.63 1.06 -11.53
CA ASN A 21 24.12 2.45 -11.46
C ASN A 21 23.14 3.41 -10.76
N ILE A 22 21.97 2.94 -10.34
CA ILE A 22 20.92 3.83 -9.80
C ILE A 22 21.33 4.50 -8.48
N ALA A 23 22.28 3.92 -7.75
CA ALA A 23 22.80 4.49 -6.49
C ALA A 23 23.77 5.68 -6.73
N HIS A 24 24.23 5.88 -7.96
CA HIS A 24 25.06 7.05 -8.29
C HIS A 24 24.21 8.31 -8.50
N ASP A 25 24.78 9.45 -8.15
CA ASP A 25 24.17 10.75 -8.39
C ASP A 25 23.85 10.91 -9.90
N ASN A 26 22.68 11.50 -10.19
CA ASN A 26 22.20 11.80 -11.53
C ASN A 26 21.71 10.59 -12.37
N TYR A 27 21.47 9.42 -11.75
CA TYR A 27 20.79 8.32 -12.43
C TYR A 27 19.36 8.16 -11.91
N VAL A 28 18.46 7.75 -12.81
CA VAL A 28 17.05 7.46 -12.49
C VAL A 28 16.56 6.24 -13.25
N ALA A 29 15.61 5.54 -12.68
CA ALA A 29 14.76 4.60 -13.40
C ALA A 29 13.39 5.26 -13.62
N ILE A 30 12.81 5.06 -14.81
CA ILE A 30 11.51 5.61 -15.19
C ILE A 30 10.53 4.50 -15.55
N SER A 31 9.22 4.78 -15.39
CA SER A 31 8.18 3.84 -15.81
C SER A 31 8.08 3.75 -17.34
N GLU A 32 7.55 2.64 -17.84
CA GLU A 32 7.33 2.44 -19.28
C GLU A 32 6.44 3.54 -19.86
N GLN A 33 5.41 3.94 -19.12
CA GLN A 33 4.51 5.03 -19.52
C GLN A 33 5.24 6.35 -19.69
N VAL A 34 6.18 6.69 -18.79
CA VAL A 34 6.99 7.91 -18.88
C VAL A 34 7.94 7.84 -20.07
N ALA A 35 8.59 6.69 -20.29
CA ALA A 35 9.48 6.50 -21.43
C ALA A 35 8.73 6.71 -22.75
N LYS A 36 7.54 6.13 -22.91
CA LYS A 36 6.68 6.32 -24.09
C LYS A 36 6.20 7.76 -24.24
N ARG A 37 5.78 8.40 -23.14
CA ARG A 37 5.26 9.78 -23.13
C ARG A 37 6.31 10.80 -23.55
N LEU A 38 7.55 10.61 -23.14
CA LEU A 38 8.65 11.52 -23.43
C LEU A 38 9.44 11.13 -24.70
N GLY A 39 9.24 9.89 -25.20
CA GLY A 39 9.98 9.38 -26.35
C GLY A 39 11.46 9.15 -26.06
N VAL A 40 11.80 8.72 -24.83
CA VAL A 40 13.17 8.53 -24.35
C VAL A 40 13.45 7.07 -24.01
N GLY A 41 14.74 6.70 -24.06
CA GLY A 41 15.23 5.35 -23.75
C GLY A 41 16.29 5.34 -22.66
N VAL A 42 16.87 4.17 -22.43
CA VAL A 42 18.06 4.02 -21.56
C VAL A 42 19.21 4.84 -22.13
N ASP A 43 20.04 5.39 -21.26
CA ASP A 43 21.15 6.31 -21.51
C ASP A 43 20.75 7.72 -22.00
N ASP A 44 19.48 7.98 -22.26
CA ASP A 44 19.01 9.35 -22.52
C ASP A 44 19.02 10.19 -21.23
N VAL A 45 19.17 11.50 -21.41
CA VAL A 45 19.17 12.47 -20.31
C VAL A 45 17.86 13.22 -20.25
N ILE A 46 17.18 13.15 -19.11
CA ILE A 46 15.99 13.96 -18.81
C ILE A 46 16.32 15.06 -17.81
N LYS A 47 15.56 16.13 -17.83
CA LYS A 47 15.68 17.22 -16.85
C LYS A 47 14.50 17.20 -15.90
N ILE A 48 14.80 17.10 -14.63
CA ILE A 48 13.81 17.13 -13.55
C ILE A 48 13.92 18.49 -12.86
N GLU A 49 12.81 19.22 -12.79
CA GLU A 49 12.76 20.51 -12.10
C GLU A 49 12.45 20.27 -10.61
N SER A 50 13.30 20.83 -9.76
CA SER A 50 13.08 20.86 -8.32
C SER A 50 13.42 22.25 -7.78
N TRP A 51 12.48 22.89 -7.09
CA TRP A 51 12.65 24.24 -6.51
C TRP A 51 13.07 25.31 -7.53
N GLY A 52 12.58 25.20 -8.79
CA GLY A 52 12.90 26.14 -9.87
C GLY A 52 14.28 25.92 -10.51
N VAL A 53 15.00 24.87 -10.14
CA VAL A 53 16.27 24.47 -10.73
C VAL A 53 16.10 23.18 -11.53
N GLN A 54 16.64 23.13 -12.73
CA GLN A 54 16.62 21.92 -13.57
C GLN A 54 17.88 21.09 -13.35
N TYR A 55 17.67 19.84 -12.94
CA TYR A 55 18.74 18.87 -12.73
C TYR A 55 18.71 17.81 -13.85
N PRO A 56 19.85 17.56 -14.53
CA PRO A 56 19.93 16.52 -15.53
C PRO A 56 20.08 15.15 -14.86
N PHE A 57 19.30 14.17 -15.34
CA PHE A 57 19.39 12.76 -14.90
C PHE A 57 19.51 11.84 -16.11
N THR A 58 20.41 10.87 -16.03
CA THR A 58 20.54 9.81 -17.01
C THR A 58 19.62 8.65 -16.68
N ILE A 59 18.87 8.15 -17.62
CA ILE A 59 17.99 7.02 -17.47
C ILE A 59 18.83 5.74 -17.46
N CYS A 60 18.93 5.05 -16.32
CA CYS A 60 19.64 3.78 -16.22
C CYS A 60 18.75 2.54 -16.47
N ALA A 61 17.45 2.67 -16.19
CA ALA A 61 16.51 1.57 -16.39
C ALA A 61 15.09 2.10 -16.70
N ILE A 62 14.35 1.25 -17.43
CA ILE A 62 12.91 1.42 -17.65
C ILE A 62 12.22 0.24 -16.99
N TYR A 63 11.28 0.50 -16.10
CA TYR A 63 10.52 -0.50 -15.37
C TYR A 63 9.05 -0.58 -15.82
N GLU A 64 8.44 -1.74 -15.62
CA GLU A 64 7.04 -2.00 -15.92
C GLU A 64 6.14 -1.10 -15.06
N ASP A 65 5.07 -0.57 -15.65
CA ASP A 65 4.13 0.28 -14.92
C ASP A 65 3.56 -0.46 -13.70
N LEU A 66 3.57 0.21 -12.56
CA LEU A 66 3.12 -0.39 -11.31
C LEU A 66 1.60 -0.58 -11.30
N PRO A 67 1.09 -1.67 -10.70
CA PRO A 67 -0.34 -1.98 -10.71
C PRO A 67 -1.19 -0.85 -10.12
N ILE A 68 -2.35 -0.59 -10.72
CA ILE A 68 -3.31 0.44 -10.28
C ILE A 68 -3.73 0.27 -8.81
N ALA A 69 -3.74 -0.96 -8.31
CA ALA A 69 -4.09 -1.26 -6.93
C ALA A 69 -2.90 -1.14 -5.95
N SER A 70 -1.75 -0.64 -6.40
CA SER A 70 -0.56 -0.43 -5.56
C SER A 70 -0.49 1.01 -5.06
N ASP A 71 -0.08 1.20 -3.81
CA ASP A 71 0.26 2.53 -3.26
C ASP A 71 1.44 3.18 -4.01
N LEU A 72 2.21 2.37 -4.74
CA LEU A 72 3.32 2.82 -5.59
C LEU A 72 2.88 3.22 -7.00
N GLN A 73 1.60 3.06 -7.35
CA GLN A 73 1.04 3.32 -8.70
C GLN A 73 1.42 4.70 -9.28
N LYS A 74 1.56 5.71 -8.41
CA LYS A 74 1.85 7.08 -8.82
C LYS A 74 3.34 7.35 -9.01
N ILE A 75 4.19 6.36 -8.78
CA ILE A 75 5.63 6.54 -8.92
C ILE A 75 5.99 6.36 -10.38
N GLU A 76 6.34 7.46 -11.01
CA GLU A 76 6.75 7.52 -12.41
C GLU A 76 8.27 7.50 -12.56
N ILE A 77 8.99 7.99 -11.55
CA ILE A 77 10.45 8.11 -11.54
C ILE A 77 10.99 7.63 -10.21
N ILE A 78 11.93 6.72 -10.24
CA ILE A 78 12.64 6.23 -9.06
C ILE A 78 14.06 6.76 -9.12
N GLN A 79 14.44 7.49 -8.08
CA GLN A 79 15.79 7.96 -7.84
C GLN A 79 16.29 7.31 -6.56
N CYS A 80 17.48 6.75 -6.58
CA CYS A 80 18.15 6.34 -5.34
C CYS A 80 18.83 7.53 -4.71
N ASN A 81 18.50 7.76 -3.46
CA ASN A 81 19.13 8.81 -2.70
C ASN A 81 20.53 8.38 -2.27
N GLN A 82 21.39 9.37 -2.10
CA GLN A 82 22.73 9.23 -1.51
C GLN A 82 22.74 8.63 -0.09
N LEU A 83 21.57 8.37 0.50
CA LEU A 83 21.41 7.69 1.79
C LEU A 83 22.14 6.34 1.87
N GLU A 84 22.29 5.63 0.73
CA GLU A 84 23.03 4.36 0.72
C GLU A 84 24.53 4.55 0.97
N THR A 85 25.08 5.72 0.69
CA THR A 85 26.54 5.94 0.69
C THR A 85 27.03 6.97 1.71
N LYS A 86 26.22 7.97 2.04
CA LYS A 86 26.68 9.10 2.88
C LYS A 86 26.03 9.19 4.24
N ASP A 87 24.84 8.65 4.41
CA ASP A 87 24.00 8.97 5.57
C ASP A 87 23.45 7.75 6.35
N ILE A 88 24.04 6.57 6.15
CA ILE A 88 23.63 5.35 6.89
C ILE A 88 23.69 5.53 8.41
N ASN A 89 24.46 6.49 8.88
CA ASN A 89 24.59 6.85 10.28
C ASN A 89 23.80 8.11 10.68
N ASN A 90 23.09 8.73 9.73
CA ASN A 90 22.27 9.89 10.03
C ASN A 90 20.92 9.45 10.61
N THR A 91 20.84 9.51 11.93
CA THR A 91 19.67 9.13 12.70
C THR A 91 18.73 10.30 12.99
N SER A 92 19.00 11.48 12.42
CA SER A 92 18.18 12.68 12.64
C SER A 92 16.97 12.80 11.71
N ASN A 93 16.89 12.01 10.63
CA ASN A 93 15.80 12.05 9.67
C ASN A 93 14.83 10.88 9.89
N TRP A 94 13.67 11.18 10.45
CA TRP A 94 12.58 10.22 10.73
C TRP A 94 11.49 10.22 9.66
N SER A 95 11.73 10.86 8.52
CA SER A 95 10.72 11.04 7.45
C SER A 95 10.68 9.89 6.45
N TYR A 96 11.40 8.80 6.69
CA TYR A 96 11.45 7.66 5.77
C TYR A 96 10.54 6.52 6.20
N ASN A 97 9.89 5.92 5.19
CA ASN A 97 9.23 4.62 5.36
C ASN A 97 10.26 3.51 5.11
N HIS A 98 10.33 2.56 6.02
CA HIS A 98 11.22 1.43 5.93
C HIS A 98 10.43 0.17 5.57
N PHE A 99 10.86 -0.49 4.50
CA PHE A 99 10.27 -1.76 4.05
C PHE A 99 11.35 -2.84 4.12
N VAL A 100 10.98 -4.02 4.57
CA VAL A 100 11.86 -5.18 4.67
C VAL A 100 11.22 -6.38 4.00
N LYS A 101 12.03 -7.16 3.25
CA LYS A 101 11.63 -8.43 2.68
C LYS A 101 12.14 -9.54 3.59
N LEU A 102 11.25 -10.26 4.23
CA LEU A 102 11.59 -11.38 5.07
C LEU A 102 11.89 -12.62 4.21
N LEU A 103 12.90 -13.39 4.56
CA LEU A 103 13.20 -14.69 3.94
C LEU A 103 12.23 -15.76 4.44
N SER A 104 11.81 -15.66 5.71
CA SER A 104 10.83 -16.53 6.35
C SER A 104 9.91 -15.72 7.26
N SER A 105 8.65 -16.16 7.40
CA SER A 105 7.71 -15.56 8.37
C SER A 105 8.14 -15.76 9.83
N GLU A 106 8.96 -16.77 10.11
CA GLU A 106 9.49 -17.05 11.44
C GLU A 106 10.52 -16.00 11.89
N ASP A 107 11.13 -15.27 10.94
CA ASP A 107 12.10 -14.22 11.23
C ASP A 107 11.47 -12.96 11.82
N LYS A 108 10.15 -12.78 11.69
CA LYS A 108 9.44 -11.56 12.11
C LYS A 108 9.75 -11.18 13.55
N SER A 109 9.45 -12.04 14.50
CA SER A 109 9.61 -11.75 15.94
C SER A 109 11.07 -11.50 16.34
N SER A 110 12.00 -12.21 15.69
CA SER A 110 13.44 -12.04 15.94
C SER A 110 13.93 -10.67 15.44
N ILE A 111 13.45 -10.24 14.27
CA ILE A 111 13.78 -8.94 13.70
C ILE A 111 13.18 -7.81 14.52
N GLU A 112 11.91 -7.92 14.93
CA GLU A 112 11.23 -6.94 15.79
C GLU A 112 11.97 -6.75 17.12
N ALA A 113 12.37 -7.85 17.76
CA ALA A 113 13.14 -7.81 19.00
C ALA A 113 14.51 -7.15 18.79
N THR A 114 15.22 -7.54 17.73
CA THR A 114 16.53 -6.99 17.41
C THR A 114 16.47 -5.49 17.09
N MET A 115 15.46 -5.07 16.31
CA MET A 115 15.26 -3.65 15.99
C MET A 115 14.94 -2.84 17.24
N THR A 116 14.09 -3.37 18.12
CA THR A 116 13.75 -2.73 19.40
C THR A 116 14.99 -2.59 20.29
N GLU A 117 15.78 -3.65 20.44
CA GLU A 117 17.03 -3.62 21.23
C GLU A 117 18.02 -2.58 20.69
N LYS A 118 18.26 -2.60 19.37
CA LYS A 118 19.18 -1.65 18.72
C LYS A 118 18.71 -0.21 18.82
N PHE A 119 17.41 0.02 18.74
CA PHE A 119 16.84 1.34 18.95
C PHE A 119 17.02 1.82 20.40
N GLN A 120 16.76 0.98 21.37
CA GLN A 120 16.95 1.32 22.78
C GLN A 120 18.43 1.61 23.10
N GLU A 121 19.37 0.83 22.55
CA GLU A 121 20.81 1.10 22.65
C GLU A 121 21.17 2.46 22.04
N PHE A 122 20.64 2.75 20.84
CA PHE A 122 20.85 4.02 20.15
C PHE A 122 20.31 5.21 20.97
N ILE A 123 19.05 5.16 21.42
CA ILE A 123 18.44 6.21 22.24
C ILE A 123 19.22 6.40 23.54
N GLY A 124 19.67 5.33 24.18
CA GLY A 124 20.52 5.41 25.37
C GLY A 124 21.78 6.22 25.13
N LYS A 125 22.46 5.99 24.01
CA LYS A 125 23.66 6.77 23.61
C LYS A 125 23.33 8.24 23.33
N GLN A 126 22.21 8.53 22.66
CA GLN A 126 21.79 9.91 22.38
C GLN A 126 21.45 10.67 23.68
N ILE A 127 20.73 10.03 24.59
CA ILE A 127 20.39 10.61 25.89
C ILE A 127 21.66 10.90 26.71
N ALA A 128 22.65 9.97 26.73
CA ALA A 128 23.92 10.18 27.40
C ALA A 128 24.71 11.36 26.80
N ALA A 129 24.79 11.44 25.48
CA ALA A 129 25.44 12.55 24.77
C ALA A 129 24.74 13.89 25.05
N TYR A 130 23.42 13.92 25.05
CA TYR A 130 22.62 15.12 25.37
C TYR A 130 22.84 15.56 26.82
N ARG A 131 22.78 14.61 27.76
CA ARG A 131 23.08 14.85 29.18
C ARG A 131 24.46 15.49 29.39
N ASP A 132 25.47 14.92 28.74
CA ASP A 132 26.87 15.40 28.88
C ASP A 132 27.03 16.78 28.24
N TYR A 133 26.41 17.01 27.08
CA TYR A 133 26.41 18.33 26.43
C TYR A 133 25.76 19.43 27.28
N LYS A 134 24.69 19.10 27.99
CA LYS A 134 23.96 20.05 28.86
C LYS A 134 24.53 20.13 30.27
N GLY A 135 25.44 19.26 30.65
CA GLY A 135 25.96 19.17 32.04
C GLY A 135 24.90 18.77 33.06
N LEU A 136 23.90 17.94 32.61
CA LEU A 136 22.80 17.47 33.45
C LEU A 136 23.17 16.17 34.17
N ASN A 137 22.46 15.87 35.26
CA ASN A 137 22.54 14.58 35.93
C ASN A 137 21.45 13.63 35.41
N ASP A 138 21.66 12.31 35.55
CA ASP A 138 20.68 11.29 35.15
C ASP A 138 19.31 11.47 35.83
N ASP A 139 19.26 12.02 37.03
CA ASP A 139 18.04 12.26 37.81
C ASP A 139 17.35 13.59 37.47
N SER A 140 17.90 14.37 36.52
CA SER A 140 17.27 15.61 36.11
C SER A 140 15.89 15.31 35.47
N LYS A 141 14.89 16.17 35.75
CA LYS A 141 13.55 16.01 35.23
C LYS A 141 13.51 15.95 33.70
N GLU A 142 14.43 16.68 33.06
CA GLU A 142 14.55 16.72 31.59
C GLU A 142 15.03 15.38 31.05
N ILE A 143 16.06 14.78 31.61
CA ILE A 143 16.56 13.46 31.21
C ILE A 143 15.52 12.36 31.49
N GLN A 144 14.86 12.39 32.65
CA GLN A 144 13.83 11.44 33.00
C GLN A 144 12.62 11.54 32.05
N HIS A 145 12.24 12.75 31.64
CA HIS A 145 11.17 12.95 30.67
C HIS A 145 11.51 12.32 29.31
N VAL A 146 12.71 12.56 28.81
CA VAL A 146 13.17 11.99 27.53
C VAL A 146 13.28 10.47 27.63
N LYS A 147 13.85 9.92 28.70
CA LYS A 147 13.91 8.46 28.92
C LYS A 147 12.52 7.84 28.87
N LYS A 148 11.56 8.39 29.60
CA LYS A 148 10.17 7.90 29.67
C LYS A 148 9.47 7.95 28.31
N GLN A 149 9.80 8.93 27.46
CA GLN A 149 9.19 9.06 26.12
C GLN A 149 9.53 7.87 25.23
N PHE A 150 10.70 7.27 25.37
CA PHE A 150 11.19 6.20 24.51
C PHE A 150 11.25 4.82 25.19
N GLU A 151 10.99 4.74 26.50
CA GLU A 151 11.10 3.51 27.31
C GLU A 151 10.24 2.37 26.76
N ASP A 152 9.00 2.68 26.33
CA ASP A 152 8.03 1.71 25.84
C ASP A 152 8.01 1.58 24.30
N THR A 153 8.99 2.20 23.62
CA THR A 153 9.02 2.13 22.15
C THR A 153 9.42 0.74 21.70
N GLN A 154 8.54 0.13 20.90
CA GLN A 154 8.74 -1.18 20.28
C GLN A 154 8.54 -1.06 18.77
N PHE A 155 9.30 -1.87 18.03
CA PHE A 155 9.13 -2.00 16.59
C PHE A 155 8.20 -3.18 16.28
N GLU A 156 7.27 -2.95 15.38
CA GLU A 156 6.38 -3.96 14.85
C GLU A 156 6.49 -3.97 13.33
N LEU A 157 6.67 -5.15 12.75
CA LEU A 157 6.64 -5.34 11.31
C LEU A 157 5.20 -5.56 10.87
N LEU A 158 4.69 -4.63 10.08
CA LEU A 158 3.36 -4.70 9.52
C LEU A 158 3.38 -5.30 8.12
N PRO A 159 2.61 -6.37 7.83
CA PRO A 159 2.47 -6.87 6.47
C PRO A 159 1.93 -5.78 5.53
N ILE A 160 2.52 -5.64 4.33
CA ILE A 160 2.07 -4.65 3.34
C ILE A 160 0.58 -4.81 3.01
N SER A 161 0.07 -6.05 2.99
CA SER A 161 -1.35 -6.34 2.74
C SER A 161 -2.31 -5.76 3.79
N GLU A 162 -1.83 -5.52 5.01
CA GLU A 162 -2.64 -4.97 6.11
C GLU A 162 -2.51 -3.45 6.22
N MET A 163 -1.53 -2.86 5.56
CA MET A 163 -1.17 -1.45 5.69
C MET A 163 -2.32 -0.50 5.30
N TYR A 164 -3.13 -0.87 4.30
CA TYR A 164 -4.24 -0.05 3.81
C TYR A 164 -5.31 0.26 4.87
N PHE A 165 -5.61 -0.69 5.76
CA PHE A 165 -6.64 -0.53 6.80
C PHE A 165 -6.08 -0.18 8.19
N GLN A 166 -4.77 -0.04 8.32
CA GLN A 166 -4.16 0.33 9.59
C GLN A 166 -4.30 1.84 9.84
N ASN A 167 -4.80 2.20 11.02
CA ASN A 167 -4.79 3.58 11.51
C ASN A 167 -3.39 3.93 12.01
N MET A 168 -2.47 4.17 11.10
CA MET A 168 -1.16 4.67 11.48
C MET A 168 -1.29 6.09 12.03
N LYS A 169 -0.65 6.34 13.18
CA LYS A 169 -0.66 7.64 13.85
C LYS A 169 -0.04 8.75 12.98
N TYR A 170 0.85 8.36 12.06
CA TYR A 170 1.52 9.24 11.09
C TYR A 170 1.60 8.54 9.72
N PRO A 171 0.52 8.57 8.93
CA PRO A 171 0.57 8.01 7.59
C PRO A 171 1.49 8.89 6.72
N ALA A 172 2.62 8.35 6.32
CA ALA A 172 3.54 9.05 5.44
C ALA A 172 2.97 9.08 4.01
N GLY A 173 2.05 10.01 3.74
CA GLY A 173 1.56 10.30 2.38
C GLY A 173 0.72 9.19 1.73
N GLN A 174 0.33 8.15 2.45
CA GLN A 174 -0.44 7.03 1.93
C GLN A 174 -1.94 7.24 2.13
N THR A 175 -2.73 6.73 1.19
CA THR A 175 -4.19 6.75 1.28
C THR A 175 -4.64 5.56 2.12
N ASN A 176 -5.01 5.80 3.37
CA ASN A 176 -5.50 4.74 4.24
C ASN A 176 -7.01 4.57 4.10
N GLY A 177 -7.46 3.33 3.99
CA GLY A 177 -8.87 2.95 4.05
C GLY A 177 -9.36 2.91 5.50
N ASN A 178 -10.62 3.25 5.71
CA ASN A 178 -11.26 3.06 7.00
C ASN A 178 -12.05 1.74 6.99
N LEU A 179 -11.56 0.74 7.72
CA LEU A 179 -12.19 -0.58 7.78
C LEU A 179 -13.64 -0.50 8.28
N THR A 180 -13.91 0.33 9.30
CA THR A 180 -15.25 0.51 9.84
C THR A 180 -16.21 1.06 8.79
N THR A 181 -15.79 2.08 8.05
CA THR A 181 -16.58 2.66 6.97
C THR A 181 -16.84 1.63 5.86
N THR A 182 -15.81 0.87 5.47
CA THR A 182 -15.92 -0.18 4.44
C THR A 182 -16.91 -1.27 4.85
N ILE A 183 -16.82 -1.77 6.09
CA ILE A 183 -17.75 -2.78 6.60
C ILE A 183 -19.17 -2.21 6.70
N THR A 184 -19.33 -0.96 7.16
CA THR A 184 -20.64 -0.31 7.25
C THR A 184 -21.31 -0.20 5.87
N LEU A 185 -20.56 0.23 4.86
CA LEU A 185 -21.06 0.30 3.48
C LEU A 185 -21.43 -1.08 2.93
N LEU A 186 -20.64 -2.11 3.24
CA LEU A 186 -20.94 -3.49 2.83
C LEU A 186 -22.25 -4.00 3.48
N ILE A 187 -22.48 -3.72 4.76
CA ILE A 187 -23.70 -4.08 5.47
C ILE A 187 -24.90 -3.36 4.83
N VAL A 188 -24.78 -2.06 4.56
CA VAL A 188 -25.86 -1.29 3.89
C VAL A 188 -26.17 -1.86 2.51
N ALA A 189 -25.14 -2.18 1.72
CA ALA A 189 -25.34 -2.80 0.41
C ALA A 189 -26.04 -4.16 0.52
N ALA A 190 -25.66 -5.00 1.48
CA ALA A 190 -26.30 -6.28 1.73
C ALA A 190 -27.78 -6.13 2.14
N LEU A 191 -28.13 -5.14 2.95
CA LEU A 191 -29.51 -4.83 3.33
C LEU A 191 -30.33 -4.37 2.13
N ILE A 192 -29.79 -3.55 1.25
CA ILE A 192 -30.46 -3.11 0.01
C ILE A 192 -30.76 -4.33 -0.89
N VAL A 193 -29.79 -5.23 -1.07
CA VAL A 193 -29.98 -6.47 -1.84
C VAL A 193 -31.06 -7.33 -1.20
N LEU A 194 -31.09 -7.49 0.12
CA LEU A 194 -32.10 -8.25 0.85
C LEU A 194 -33.49 -7.68 0.66
N ILE A 195 -33.64 -6.35 0.82
CA ILE A 195 -34.94 -5.65 0.61
C ILE A 195 -35.42 -5.84 -0.84
N THR A 196 -34.50 -5.71 -1.82
CA THR A 196 -34.81 -5.90 -3.23
C THR A 196 -35.27 -7.34 -3.50
N LEU A 197 -34.61 -8.32 -2.89
CA LEU A 197 -34.99 -9.73 -3.00
C LEU A 197 -36.40 -9.99 -2.42
N ILE A 198 -36.69 -9.43 -1.24
CA ILE A 198 -38.02 -9.52 -0.62
C ILE A 198 -39.09 -8.91 -1.53
N ASN A 199 -38.84 -7.73 -2.08
CA ASN A 199 -39.76 -7.06 -3.00
C ASN A 199 -39.96 -7.89 -4.28
N TYR A 200 -38.92 -8.48 -4.82
CA TYR A 200 -38.99 -9.36 -5.98
C TYR A 200 -39.85 -10.60 -5.66
N VAL A 201 -39.63 -11.25 -4.52
CA VAL A 201 -40.43 -12.40 -4.09
C VAL A 201 -41.89 -12.03 -3.91
N ASN A 202 -42.22 -10.91 -3.28
CA ASN A 202 -43.58 -10.41 -3.11
C ASN A 202 -44.25 -10.16 -4.49
N PHE A 203 -43.54 -9.53 -5.42
CA PHE A 203 -44.01 -9.30 -6.77
C PHE A 203 -44.27 -10.62 -7.54
N PHE A 204 -43.37 -11.59 -7.39
CA PHE A 204 -43.54 -12.92 -7.97
C PHE A 204 -44.79 -13.61 -7.43
N PHE A 205 -45.02 -13.62 -6.11
CA PHE A 205 -46.24 -14.20 -5.53
C PHE A 205 -47.52 -13.50 -5.96
N ALA A 206 -47.48 -12.18 -6.13
CA ALA A 206 -48.64 -11.45 -6.64
C ALA A 206 -49.06 -11.87 -8.07
N GLN A 207 -48.12 -12.34 -8.88
CA GLN A 207 -48.39 -12.83 -10.24
C GLN A 207 -48.89 -14.28 -10.30
N VAL A 208 -48.66 -15.08 -9.23
CA VAL A 208 -49.03 -16.52 -9.21
C VAL A 208 -50.49 -16.77 -9.52
N PRO A 209 -51.49 -16.03 -8.96
CA PRO A 209 -52.90 -16.29 -9.26
C PRO A 209 -53.25 -16.10 -10.76
N MET A 210 -52.65 -15.08 -11.40
CA MET A 210 -52.87 -14.84 -12.85
C MET A 210 -52.25 -15.94 -13.71
N ARG A 211 -51.07 -16.40 -13.31
CA ARG A 211 -50.38 -17.51 -14.03
C ARG A 211 -51.14 -18.82 -13.87
N ILE A 212 -51.66 -19.14 -12.66
CA ILE A 212 -52.50 -20.33 -12.42
C ILE A 212 -53.77 -20.31 -13.30
N ARG A 213 -54.45 -19.17 -13.38
CA ARG A 213 -55.63 -19.01 -14.29
C ARG A 213 -55.25 -19.33 -15.73
N SER A 214 -54.16 -18.75 -16.23
CA SER A 214 -53.70 -18.99 -17.60
C SER A 214 -53.36 -20.46 -17.86
N VAL A 215 -52.70 -21.13 -16.92
CA VAL A 215 -52.35 -22.56 -16.99
C VAL A 215 -53.61 -23.43 -16.97
N ASN A 216 -54.56 -23.15 -16.05
CA ASN A 216 -55.81 -23.92 -15.97
C ASN A 216 -56.65 -23.79 -17.21
N THR A 217 -56.82 -22.58 -17.80
CA THR A 217 -57.55 -22.36 -19.03
C THR A 217 -56.95 -23.18 -20.19
N ARG A 218 -55.63 -23.19 -20.31
CA ARG A 218 -54.93 -23.95 -21.36
C ARG A 218 -54.99 -25.45 -21.14
N LYS A 219 -54.98 -25.91 -19.89
CA LYS A 219 -55.16 -27.33 -19.56
C LYS A 219 -56.55 -27.83 -19.98
N ILE A 220 -57.61 -27.01 -19.77
CA ILE A 220 -58.99 -27.30 -20.23
C ILE A 220 -59.07 -27.36 -21.76
N LEU A 221 -58.28 -26.53 -22.47
CA LEU A 221 -58.19 -26.50 -23.91
C LEU A 221 -57.27 -27.59 -24.49
N GLY A 222 -56.80 -28.55 -23.71
CA GLY A 222 -56.08 -29.74 -24.17
C GLY A 222 -54.57 -29.58 -24.35
N SER A 223 -53.94 -28.53 -23.80
CA SER A 223 -52.48 -28.37 -23.88
C SER A 223 -51.71 -29.45 -23.10
N SER A 224 -50.65 -30.02 -23.69
CA SER A 224 -49.80 -31.03 -23.05
C SER A 224 -48.96 -30.45 -21.92
N ARG A 225 -48.60 -31.28 -20.91
CA ARG A 225 -47.76 -30.88 -19.79
C ARG A 225 -46.40 -30.32 -20.24
N ALA A 226 -45.78 -30.93 -21.24
CA ALA A 226 -44.49 -30.51 -21.77
C ALA A 226 -44.54 -29.09 -22.39
N ALA A 227 -45.61 -28.79 -23.13
CA ALA A 227 -45.85 -27.46 -23.73
C ALA A 227 -46.07 -26.38 -22.64
N LEU A 228 -46.76 -26.72 -21.56
CA LEU A 228 -46.98 -25.82 -20.42
C LEU A 228 -45.67 -25.51 -19.64
N VAL A 229 -44.84 -26.52 -19.37
CA VAL A 229 -43.54 -26.37 -18.68
C VAL A 229 -42.54 -25.58 -19.53
N GLY A 230 -42.43 -25.88 -20.85
CA GLY A 230 -41.51 -25.18 -21.74
C GLY A 230 -41.82 -23.66 -21.82
N ARG A 231 -43.08 -23.28 -21.77
CA ARG A 231 -43.51 -21.89 -21.81
C ARG A 231 -43.44 -21.17 -20.43
N PHE A 232 -43.32 -21.94 -19.35
CA PHE A 232 -43.14 -21.42 -18.01
C PHE A 232 -41.67 -21.04 -17.75
N LEU A 233 -40.72 -21.69 -18.44
CA LEU A 233 -39.28 -21.48 -18.34
C LEU A 233 -38.75 -20.46 -19.36
N ALA A 234 -39.51 -20.13 -20.39
CA ALA A 234 -39.19 -19.08 -21.38
C ALA A 234 -39.78 -17.74 -20.95
#